data_20ebe1b16eabbcd8ed4c212386b8ad41
#
_entry.id   20ebe1b16eabbcd8ed4c212386b8ad41
#
_cell.length_a   1.000
_cell.length_b   1.000
_cell.length_c   1.000
_cell.angle_alpha   90.00
_cell.angle_beta   90.00
_cell.angle_gamma   90.00
#
_symmetry.space_group_name_H-M   'P 1'
#
loop_
_entity.id
_entity.type
_entity.pdbx_description
1 polymer ?
#
loop_
_entity_poly.entity_id
_entity_poly.type
_entity_poly.pdbx_seq_one_letter_code
_entity_poly.pdbx_strand_id
1 'polypeptide(L)'
;MIKTAVFSFYVLFHPIDGFWELKNEKEKSFGAANLILALLCLFNVLSIQFTSFHYGFLDRDNINILINISSFVLPLTAWTVLNWALSTLLDGKATMKQIWVQSIYSLMPLLLSIPVLVIASYVMTLEDSAFYYLIQSVAVLWCTFLFLFGNMTIHDYTMTKTIVMTLFTFAGIAASIFIGIILFSTFQQLVSFIATVITEIRYMP
;
A
#
# COMPACT_ATOMS: atom_id res chain seq x y z
N MET A 1 6.25 6.50 -22.00
CA MET A 1 7.04 6.55 -20.76
C MET A 1 7.34 7.98 -20.30
N ILE A 2 7.91 8.89 -21.11
CA ILE A 2 8.20 10.28 -20.68
C ILE A 2 6.94 11.04 -20.28
N LYS A 3 5.84 10.93 -21.04
CA LYS A 3 4.55 11.57 -20.69
C LYS A 3 3.97 11.05 -19.37
N THR A 4 4.19 9.79 -19.06
CA THR A 4 3.71 9.15 -17.81
C THR A 4 4.48 9.65 -16.59
N ALA A 5 5.80 9.77 -16.70
CA ALA A 5 6.64 10.30 -15.61
C ALA A 5 6.32 11.79 -15.35
N VAL A 6 6.19 12.60 -16.41
CA VAL A 6 5.79 14.01 -16.28
C VAL A 6 4.42 14.14 -15.62
N PHE A 7 3.46 13.29 -16.00
CA PHE A 7 2.14 13.27 -15.40
C PHE A 7 2.16 12.88 -13.91
N SER A 8 3.03 11.94 -13.52
CA SER A 8 3.19 11.57 -12.11
C SER A 8 3.69 12.73 -11.25
N PHE A 9 4.59 13.55 -11.77
CA PHE A 9 5.01 14.80 -11.12
C PHE A 9 3.89 15.85 -11.09
N TYR A 10 3.06 15.92 -12.12
CA TYR A 10 1.91 16.82 -12.15
C TYR A 10 0.90 16.48 -11.03
N VAL A 11 0.56 15.20 -10.86
CA VAL A 11 -0.32 14.74 -9.77
C VAL A 11 0.25 15.08 -8.38
N LEU A 12 1.57 15.07 -8.23
CA LEU A 12 2.25 15.38 -6.97
C LEU A 12 1.98 16.82 -6.49
N PHE A 13 1.96 17.79 -7.42
CA PHE A 13 1.80 19.22 -7.11
C PHE A 13 0.38 19.75 -7.35
N HIS A 14 -0.42 19.05 -8.17
CA HIS A 14 -1.82 19.40 -8.48
C HIS A 14 -2.73 18.18 -8.25
N PRO A 15 -2.95 17.80 -6.97
CA PRO A 15 -3.61 16.54 -6.67
C PRO A 15 -5.06 16.47 -7.18
N ILE A 16 -5.84 17.55 -7.04
CA ILE A 16 -7.26 17.53 -7.42
C ILE A 16 -7.38 17.37 -8.95
N ASP A 17 -6.68 18.20 -9.71
CA ASP A 17 -6.74 18.16 -11.18
C ASP A 17 -6.13 16.87 -11.73
N GLY A 18 -5.00 16.44 -11.16
CA GLY A 18 -4.33 15.20 -11.57
C GLY A 18 -5.19 13.96 -11.33
N PHE A 19 -5.85 13.82 -10.18
CA PHE A 19 -6.74 12.69 -9.92
C PHE A 19 -8.06 12.80 -10.71
N TRP A 20 -8.51 13.99 -11.03
CA TRP A 20 -9.65 14.19 -11.93
C TRP A 20 -9.34 13.71 -13.35
N GLU A 21 -8.15 14.00 -13.87
CA GLU A 21 -7.69 13.47 -15.16
C GLU A 21 -7.56 11.94 -15.11
N LEU A 22 -6.96 11.39 -14.06
CA LEU A 22 -6.86 9.92 -13.87
C LEU A 22 -8.21 9.22 -13.85
N LYS A 23 -9.24 9.86 -13.28
CA LYS A 23 -10.61 9.35 -13.27
C LYS A 23 -11.19 9.23 -14.67
N ASN A 24 -10.88 10.17 -15.56
CA ASN A 24 -11.48 10.28 -16.89
C ASN A 24 -10.69 9.52 -17.98
N GLU A 25 -9.38 9.34 -17.83
CA GLU A 25 -8.52 8.58 -18.76
C GLU A 25 -8.50 7.08 -18.42
N LYS A 26 -9.44 6.31 -19.00
CA LYS A 26 -9.73 4.92 -18.61
C LYS A 26 -8.64 3.87 -18.91
N GLU A 27 -7.75 4.06 -19.89
CA GLU A 27 -6.88 2.97 -20.36
C GLU A 27 -5.37 3.15 -20.13
N LYS A 28 -4.87 4.36 -20.14
CA LYS A 28 -3.41 4.62 -20.07
C LYS A 28 -2.83 4.61 -18.65
N SER A 29 -3.66 4.82 -17.66
CA SER A 29 -3.23 5.02 -16.27
C SER A 29 -2.90 3.71 -15.53
N PHE A 30 -3.54 2.58 -15.88
CA PHE A 30 -3.35 1.31 -15.16
C PHE A 30 -1.95 0.71 -15.35
N GLY A 31 -1.45 0.67 -16.58
CA GLY A 31 -0.09 0.19 -16.87
C GLY A 31 0.99 1.06 -16.23
N ALA A 32 0.78 2.37 -16.22
CA ALA A 32 1.64 3.34 -15.58
C ALA A 32 1.66 3.18 -14.05
N ALA A 33 0.51 3.00 -13.44
CA ALA A 33 0.40 2.73 -12.01
C ALA A 33 1.16 1.47 -11.60
N ASN A 34 0.97 0.36 -12.31
CA ASN A 34 1.69 -0.88 -12.01
C ASN A 34 3.21 -0.74 -12.19
N LEU A 35 3.68 0.08 -13.14
CA LEU A 35 5.10 0.39 -13.28
C LEU A 35 5.61 1.19 -12.07
N ILE A 36 4.85 2.17 -11.58
CA ILE A 36 5.19 2.92 -10.37
C ILE A 36 5.26 1.97 -9.16
N LEU A 37 4.30 1.06 -9.01
CA LEU A 37 4.30 0.06 -7.95
C LEU A 37 5.51 -0.86 -8.03
N ALA A 38 5.87 -1.32 -9.23
CA ALA A 38 7.06 -2.15 -9.44
C ALA A 38 8.34 -1.40 -9.07
N LEU A 39 8.45 -0.12 -9.45
CA LEU A 39 9.57 0.74 -9.06
C LEU A 39 9.62 0.98 -7.55
N LEU A 40 8.46 1.18 -6.92
CA LEU A 40 8.38 1.34 -5.46
C LEU A 40 8.89 0.08 -4.74
N CYS A 41 8.43 -1.10 -5.16
CA CYS A 41 8.90 -2.37 -4.61
C CYS A 41 10.40 -2.56 -4.84
N LEU A 42 10.90 -2.25 -6.04
CA LEU A 42 12.32 -2.34 -6.38
C LEU A 42 13.15 -1.41 -5.49
N PHE A 43 12.79 -0.13 -5.39
CA PHE A 43 13.52 0.85 -4.59
C PHE A 43 13.45 0.52 -3.10
N ASN A 44 12.35 -0.04 -2.63
CA ASN A 44 12.24 -0.50 -1.25
C ASN A 44 13.20 -1.66 -0.97
N VAL A 45 13.25 -2.67 -1.84
CA VAL A 45 14.20 -3.79 -1.71
C VAL A 45 15.66 -3.28 -1.79
N LEU A 46 15.96 -2.37 -2.72
CA LEU A 46 17.30 -1.78 -2.83
C LEU A 46 17.63 -0.95 -1.59
N SER A 47 16.70 -0.19 -1.02
CA SER A 47 16.94 0.61 0.18
C SER A 47 17.39 -0.24 1.37
N ILE A 48 16.85 -1.44 1.53
CA ILE A 48 17.25 -2.35 2.60
C ILE A 48 18.74 -2.73 2.49
N GLN A 49 19.24 -2.91 1.26
CA GLN A 49 20.64 -3.27 1.03
C GLN A 49 21.59 -2.07 1.07
N PHE A 50 21.13 -0.92 0.54
CA PHE A 50 21.99 0.26 0.36
C PHE A 50 21.89 1.29 1.49
N THR A 51 20.93 1.20 2.42
CA THR A 51 20.91 2.11 3.57
C THR A 51 22.09 1.86 4.50
N SER A 52 22.74 2.92 5.00
CA SER A 52 23.85 2.82 5.93
C SER A 52 23.48 2.04 7.19
N PHE A 53 24.46 1.36 7.80
CA PHE A 53 24.28 0.57 9.02
C PHE A 53 23.64 1.34 10.17
N HIS A 54 23.89 2.65 10.27
CA HIS A 54 23.34 3.49 11.32
C HIS A 54 21.80 3.66 11.26
N TYR A 55 21.21 3.50 10.07
CA TYR A 55 19.77 3.67 9.82
C TYR A 55 19.07 2.38 9.39
N GLY A 56 19.83 1.30 9.18
CA GLY A 56 19.31 0.00 8.81
C GLY A 56 18.91 -0.81 10.05
N PHE A 57 17.61 -0.99 10.25
CA PHE A 57 17.08 -1.76 11.39
C PHE A 57 16.89 -3.26 11.09
N LEU A 58 17.11 -3.69 9.85
CA LEU A 58 16.87 -5.07 9.42
C LEU A 58 18.16 -5.86 9.35
N ASP A 59 18.12 -7.08 9.86
CA ASP A 59 19.14 -8.09 9.66
C ASP A 59 19.25 -8.42 8.17
N ARG A 60 20.30 -7.95 7.53
CA ARG A 60 20.50 -8.05 6.08
C ARG A 60 20.61 -9.49 5.58
N ASP A 61 21.00 -10.40 6.45
CA ASP A 61 21.23 -11.80 6.10
C ASP A 61 19.93 -12.61 5.98
N ASN A 62 18.82 -12.11 6.57
CA ASN A 62 17.54 -12.78 6.63
C ASN A 62 16.43 -12.08 5.84
N ILE A 63 16.76 -11.28 4.82
CA ILE A 63 15.77 -10.54 4.04
C ILE A 63 15.00 -11.49 3.13
N ASN A 64 13.70 -11.65 3.41
CA ASN A 64 12.78 -12.31 2.48
C ASN A 64 12.15 -11.29 1.54
N ILE A 65 12.62 -11.27 0.29
CA ILE A 65 12.15 -10.34 -0.75
C ILE A 65 10.64 -10.49 -0.98
N LEU A 66 10.09 -11.72 -0.91
CA LEU A 66 8.67 -11.97 -1.10
C LEU A 66 7.84 -11.32 0.01
N ILE A 67 8.28 -11.45 1.27
CA ILE A 67 7.62 -10.80 2.40
C ILE A 67 7.66 -9.29 2.23
N ASN A 68 8.81 -8.73 1.81
CA ASN A 68 8.97 -7.30 1.61
C ASN A 68 8.05 -6.76 0.51
N ILE A 69 7.98 -7.40 -0.65
CA ILE A 69 7.05 -7.02 -1.72
C ILE A 69 5.59 -7.16 -1.25
N SER A 70 5.28 -8.27 -0.56
CA SER A 70 3.93 -8.54 -0.04
C SER A 70 3.47 -7.47 0.95
N SER A 71 4.38 -6.89 1.75
CA SER A 71 4.06 -5.84 2.72
C SER A 71 3.53 -4.55 2.09
N PHE A 72 3.79 -4.30 0.81
CA PHE A 72 3.21 -3.20 0.03
C PHE A 72 1.96 -3.64 -0.76
N VAL A 73 2.05 -4.77 -1.44
CA VAL A 73 1.00 -5.21 -2.37
C VAL A 73 -0.25 -5.66 -1.62
N LEU A 74 -0.12 -6.41 -0.51
CA LEU A 74 -1.27 -6.91 0.24
C LEU A 74 -2.13 -5.79 0.86
N PRO A 75 -1.57 -4.79 1.57
CA PRO A 75 -2.37 -3.69 2.08
C PRO A 75 -3.06 -2.88 0.98
N LEU A 76 -2.38 -2.64 -0.15
CA LEU A 76 -2.98 -1.95 -1.30
C LEU A 76 -4.13 -2.73 -1.92
N THR A 77 -4.01 -4.04 -2.07
CA THR A 77 -5.09 -4.88 -2.58
C THR A 77 -6.27 -4.94 -1.62
N ALA A 78 -6.00 -5.15 -0.33
CA ALA A 78 -7.04 -5.14 0.71
C ALA A 78 -7.77 -3.80 0.76
N TRP A 79 -7.03 -2.68 0.73
CA TRP A 79 -7.60 -1.34 0.63
C TRP A 79 -8.51 -1.20 -0.59
N THR A 80 -8.01 -1.57 -1.78
CA THR A 80 -8.73 -1.39 -3.04
C THR A 80 -10.04 -2.16 -3.04
N VAL A 81 -10.00 -3.42 -2.61
CA VAL A 81 -11.20 -4.28 -2.57
C VAL A 81 -12.22 -3.78 -1.57
N LEU A 82 -11.81 -3.46 -0.35
CA LEU A 82 -12.71 -3.05 0.71
C LEU A 82 -13.22 -1.62 0.53
N ASN A 83 -12.39 -0.71 0.04
CA ASN A 83 -12.84 0.63 -0.30
C ASN A 83 -13.89 0.58 -1.43
N TRP A 84 -13.66 -0.23 -2.47
CA TRP A 84 -14.64 -0.43 -3.53
C TRP A 84 -15.94 -1.04 -3.01
N ALA A 85 -15.88 -2.09 -2.20
CA ALA A 85 -17.05 -2.75 -1.64
C ALA A 85 -17.88 -1.80 -0.77
N LEU A 86 -17.24 -1.06 0.15
CA LEU A 86 -17.91 -0.11 1.02
C LEU A 86 -18.44 1.10 0.26
N SER A 87 -17.67 1.63 -0.70
CA SER A 87 -18.09 2.77 -1.50
C SER A 87 -19.31 2.45 -2.38
N THR A 88 -19.44 1.21 -2.84
CA THR A 88 -20.63 0.75 -3.60
C THR A 88 -21.89 0.81 -2.74
N LEU A 89 -21.79 0.62 -1.43
CA LEU A 89 -22.91 0.72 -0.48
C LEU A 89 -23.25 2.17 -0.11
N LEU A 90 -22.33 3.11 -0.30
CA LEU A 90 -22.39 4.48 0.20
C LEU A 90 -22.27 5.54 -0.92
N ASP A 91 -22.85 5.26 -2.08
CA ASP A 91 -22.91 6.13 -3.26
C ASP A 91 -21.55 6.58 -3.81
N GLY A 92 -20.53 5.75 -3.70
CA GLY A 92 -19.23 5.99 -4.33
C GLY A 92 -19.28 5.71 -5.82
N LYS A 93 -18.62 6.56 -6.61
CA LYS A 93 -18.65 6.48 -8.08
C LYS A 93 -17.42 5.79 -8.68
N ALA A 94 -16.36 5.57 -7.89
CA ALA A 94 -15.12 5.02 -8.38
C ALA A 94 -15.22 3.52 -8.66
N THR A 95 -14.59 3.11 -9.75
CA THR A 95 -14.37 1.69 -10.07
C THR A 95 -13.14 1.15 -9.32
N MET A 96 -13.09 -0.16 -9.11
CA MET A 96 -11.94 -0.83 -8.48
C MET A 96 -10.60 -0.48 -9.15
N LYS A 97 -10.58 -0.33 -10.49
CA LYS A 97 -9.39 0.09 -11.23
C LYS A 97 -8.96 1.51 -10.90
N GLN A 98 -9.91 2.44 -10.76
CA GLN A 98 -9.63 3.82 -10.41
C GLN A 98 -9.08 3.95 -8.99
N ILE A 99 -9.63 3.19 -8.03
CA ILE A 99 -9.14 3.14 -6.65
C ILE A 99 -7.70 2.60 -6.62
N TRP A 100 -7.40 1.53 -7.35
CA TRP A 100 -6.07 0.97 -7.48
C TRP A 100 -5.06 1.98 -8.02
N VAL A 101 -5.37 2.58 -9.15
CA VAL A 101 -4.52 3.58 -9.80
C VAL A 101 -4.28 4.78 -8.88
N GLN A 102 -5.34 5.35 -8.31
CA GLN A 102 -5.27 6.48 -7.38
C GLN A 102 -4.36 6.15 -6.18
N SER A 103 -4.54 4.99 -5.56
CA SER A 103 -3.76 4.58 -4.39
C SER A 103 -2.26 4.51 -4.71
N ILE A 104 -1.89 3.96 -5.87
CA ILE A 104 -0.48 3.86 -6.28
C ILE A 104 0.11 5.24 -6.58
N TYR A 105 -0.62 6.11 -7.30
CA TYR A 105 -0.14 7.47 -7.56
C TYR A 105 0.02 8.29 -6.28
N SER A 106 -0.78 8.02 -5.25
CA SER A 106 -0.62 8.67 -3.93
C SER A 106 0.68 8.28 -3.22
N LEU A 107 1.32 7.17 -3.60
CA LEU A 107 2.61 6.75 -3.04
C LEU A 107 3.84 7.34 -3.76
N MET A 108 3.63 8.23 -4.76
CA MET A 108 4.75 8.87 -5.46
C MET A 108 5.74 9.62 -4.56
N PRO A 109 5.33 10.37 -3.52
CA PRO A 109 6.29 11.00 -2.63
C PRO A 109 7.20 9.99 -1.92
N LEU A 110 6.66 8.83 -1.56
CA LEU A 110 7.44 7.75 -0.95
C LEU A 110 8.46 7.19 -1.94
N LEU A 111 8.07 6.96 -3.20
CA LEU A 111 8.96 6.51 -4.25
C LEU A 111 10.16 7.45 -4.44
N LEU A 112 9.92 8.78 -4.38
CA LEU A 112 10.95 9.79 -4.54
C LEU A 112 11.82 9.95 -3.29
N SER A 113 11.25 9.75 -2.10
CA SER A 113 11.99 9.89 -0.84
C SER A 113 12.96 8.74 -0.58
N ILE A 114 12.68 7.52 -1.04
CA ILE A 114 13.53 6.34 -0.79
C ILE A 114 14.98 6.59 -1.25
N PRO A 115 15.28 6.95 -2.51
CA PRO A 115 16.66 7.20 -2.93
C PRO A 115 17.31 8.38 -2.20
N VAL A 116 16.53 9.41 -1.85
CA VAL A 116 17.03 10.54 -1.06
C VAL A 116 17.43 10.09 0.33
N LEU A 117 16.62 9.26 1.00
CA LEU A 117 16.92 8.69 2.31
C LEU A 117 18.13 7.76 2.28
N VAL A 118 18.29 6.96 1.23
CA VAL A 118 19.49 6.12 1.04
C VAL A 118 20.75 7.00 0.98
N ILE A 119 20.75 8.05 0.17
CA ILE A 119 21.89 8.97 0.07
C ILE A 119 22.12 9.70 1.41
N ALA A 120 21.06 10.20 2.04
CA ALA A 120 21.10 10.88 3.33
C ALA A 120 21.71 9.98 4.43
N SER A 121 21.45 8.68 4.40
CA SER A 121 21.96 7.72 5.38
C SER A 121 23.50 7.60 5.38
N TYR A 122 24.20 7.97 4.30
CA TYR A 122 25.67 7.99 4.24
C TYR A 122 26.28 9.33 4.65
N VAL A 123 25.51 10.40 4.56
CA VAL A 123 25.98 11.76 4.86
C VAL A 123 25.68 12.15 6.30
N MET A 124 24.53 11.71 6.82
CA MET A 124 24.06 12.05 8.15
C MET A 124 24.63 11.13 9.22
N THR A 125 25.01 11.71 10.36
CA THR A 125 25.41 10.99 11.57
C THR A 125 24.19 10.62 12.43
N LEU A 126 24.38 9.80 13.47
CA LEU A 126 23.29 9.48 14.42
C LEU A 126 22.79 10.73 15.16
N GLU A 127 23.62 11.73 15.35
CA GLU A 127 23.26 13.01 15.96
C GLU A 127 22.27 13.80 15.08
N ASP A 128 22.39 13.64 13.74
CA ASP A 128 21.54 14.26 12.73
C ASP A 128 20.28 13.45 12.41
N SER A 129 20.01 12.36 13.12
CA SER A 129 18.91 11.44 12.86
C SER A 129 17.53 12.12 12.79
N ALA A 130 17.34 13.23 13.51
CA ALA A 130 16.13 14.03 13.46
C ALA A 130 15.81 14.53 12.04
N PHE A 131 16.81 14.94 11.26
CA PHE A 131 16.60 15.38 9.87
C PHE A 131 16.26 14.21 8.94
N TYR A 132 16.88 13.05 9.15
CA TYR A 132 16.56 11.84 8.40
C TYR A 132 15.07 11.45 8.57
N TYR A 133 14.60 11.35 9.82
CA TYR A 133 13.21 11.05 10.11
C TYR A 133 12.26 12.17 9.71
N LEU A 134 12.69 13.42 9.69
CA LEU A 134 11.90 14.54 9.19
C LEU A 134 11.62 14.37 7.69
N ILE A 135 12.61 14.04 6.86
CA ILE A 135 12.43 13.79 5.42
C ILE A 135 11.42 12.64 5.22
N GLN A 136 11.58 11.55 5.97
CA GLN A 136 10.67 10.41 5.90
C GLN A 136 9.24 10.80 6.31
N SER A 137 9.08 11.54 7.40
CA SER A 137 7.77 11.98 7.90
C SER A 137 7.07 12.91 6.93
N VAL A 138 7.79 13.84 6.30
CA VAL A 138 7.24 14.74 5.27
C VAL A 138 6.74 13.93 4.07
N ALA A 139 7.49 12.92 3.61
CA ALA A 139 7.07 12.07 2.51
C ALA A 139 5.79 11.29 2.86
N VAL A 140 5.70 10.71 4.05
CA VAL A 140 4.51 9.97 4.53
C VAL A 140 3.30 10.89 4.67
N LEU A 141 3.47 12.08 5.24
CA LEU A 141 2.41 13.09 5.35
C LEU A 141 1.89 13.48 3.96
N TRP A 142 2.80 13.72 3.01
CA TRP A 142 2.41 14.07 1.65
C TRP A 142 1.67 12.93 0.94
N CYS A 143 2.11 11.67 1.12
CA CYS A 143 1.35 10.50 0.66
C CYS A 143 -0.06 10.47 1.24
N THR A 144 -0.20 10.75 2.54
CA THR A 144 -1.51 10.76 3.21
C THR A 144 -2.43 11.84 2.64
N PHE A 145 -1.90 13.04 2.38
CA PHE A 145 -2.65 14.11 1.71
C PHE A 145 -3.11 13.68 0.31
N LEU A 146 -2.20 13.20 -0.52
CA LEU A 146 -2.52 12.72 -1.87
C LEU A 146 -3.57 11.61 -1.84
N PHE A 147 -3.46 10.70 -0.88
CA PHE A 147 -4.38 9.59 -0.70
C PHE A 147 -5.80 10.06 -0.37
N LEU A 148 -5.96 11.02 0.54
CA LEU A 148 -7.24 11.60 0.91
C LEU A 148 -7.85 12.40 -0.24
N PHE A 149 -7.08 13.30 -0.87
CA PHE A 149 -7.57 14.09 -2.00
C PHE A 149 -7.88 13.24 -3.22
N GLY A 150 -7.07 12.22 -3.48
CA GLY A 150 -7.33 11.26 -4.54
C GLY A 150 -8.63 10.50 -4.31
N ASN A 151 -8.85 9.97 -3.10
CA ASN A 151 -10.06 9.25 -2.75
C ASN A 151 -11.30 10.15 -2.82
N MET A 152 -11.18 11.41 -2.38
CA MET A 152 -12.23 12.44 -2.51
C MET A 152 -12.62 12.66 -3.98
N THR A 153 -11.61 12.84 -4.84
CA THR A 153 -11.82 13.19 -6.26
C THR A 153 -12.41 12.04 -7.06
N ILE A 154 -11.91 10.79 -6.86
CA ILE A 154 -12.41 9.64 -7.64
C ILE A 154 -13.85 9.26 -7.28
N HIS A 155 -14.25 9.43 -6.01
CA HIS A 155 -15.60 9.11 -5.54
C HIS A 155 -16.59 10.27 -5.63
N ASP A 156 -16.14 11.50 -5.94
CA ASP A 156 -16.92 12.75 -5.86
C ASP A 156 -17.48 12.99 -4.44
N TYR A 157 -16.70 12.69 -3.42
CA TYR A 157 -17.08 12.88 -2.03
C TYR A 157 -16.71 14.28 -1.51
N THR A 158 -17.40 14.73 -0.48
CA THR A 158 -16.94 15.84 0.36
C THR A 158 -15.78 15.36 1.25
N MET A 159 -14.93 16.27 1.71
CA MET A 159 -13.80 15.93 2.59
C MET A 159 -14.23 15.15 3.83
N THR A 160 -15.31 15.57 4.49
CA THR A 160 -15.86 14.88 5.67
C THR A 160 -16.28 13.45 5.32
N LYS A 161 -17.01 13.25 4.22
CA LYS A 161 -17.43 11.91 3.77
C LYS A 161 -16.22 11.04 3.44
N THR A 162 -15.17 11.61 2.83
CA THR A 162 -13.92 10.90 2.52
C THR A 162 -13.23 10.39 3.78
N ILE A 163 -13.08 11.23 4.81
CA ILE A 163 -12.47 10.83 6.08
C ILE A 163 -13.26 9.69 6.74
N VAL A 164 -14.58 9.84 6.83
CA VAL A 164 -15.47 8.81 7.41
C VAL A 164 -15.35 7.50 6.63
N MET A 165 -15.38 7.55 5.30
CA MET A 165 -15.23 6.37 4.44
C MET A 165 -13.86 5.71 4.58
N THR A 166 -12.80 6.50 4.71
CA THR A 166 -11.46 6.01 4.96
C THR A 166 -11.39 5.24 6.28
N LEU A 167 -11.99 5.77 7.36
CA LEU A 167 -12.06 5.11 8.66
C LEU A 167 -12.87 3.80 8.58
N PHE A 168 -14.02 3.82 7.90
CA PHE A 168 -14.82 2.60 7.69
C PHE A 168 -14.05 1.55 6.88
N THR A 169 -13.27 1.97 5.89
CA THR A 169 -12.44 1.04 5.11
C THR A 169 -11.37 0.39 5.98
N PHE A 170 -10.68 1.13 6.86
CA PHE A 170 -9.73 0.55 7.81
C PHE A 170 -10.41 -0.40 8.81
N ALA A 171 -11.58 -0.04 9.33
CA ALA A 171 -12.36 -0.93 10.19
C ALA A 171 -12.78 -2.21 9.44
N GLY A 172 -13.18 -2.09 8.17
CA GLY A 172 -13.49 -3.21 7.29
C GLY A 172 -12.29 -4.13 7.04
N ILE A 173 -11.09 -3.57 6.84
CA ILE A 173 -9.85 -4.34 6.72
C ILE A 173 -9.59 -5.13 8.01
N ALA A 174 -9.67 -4.48 9.17
CA ALA A 174 -9.47 -5.13 10.46
C ALA A 174 -10.49 -6.27 10.69
N ALA A 175 -11.76 -6.02 10.41
CA ALA A 175 -12.81 -7.04 10.50
C ALA A 175 -12.57 -8.22 9.54
N SER A 176 -12.14 -7.94 8.30
CA SER A 176 -11.85 -8.97 7.31
C SER A 176 -10.66 -9.85 7.72
N ILE A 177 -9.62 -9.26 8.28
CA ILE A 177 -8.47 -10.00 8.82
C ILE A 177 -8.92 -10.88 9.98
N PHE A 178 -9.72 -10.36 10.91
CA PHE A 178 -10.23 -11.10 12.06
C PHE A 178 -11.07 -12.32 11.62
N ILE A 179 -11.99 -12.13 10.68
CA ILE A 179 -12.81 -13.20 10.10
C ILE A 179 -11.90 -14.23 9.40
N GLY A 180 -10.91 -13.78 8.64
CA GLY A 180 -9.95 -14.66 7.98
C GLY A 180 -9.17 -15.55 8.95
N ILE A 181 -8.74 -15.02 10.09
CA ILE A 181 -8.05 -15.79 11.15
C ILE A 181 -8.97 -16.85 11.74
N ILE A 182 -10.25 -16.50 12.02
CA ILE A 182 -11.22 -17.47 12.55
C ILE A 182 -11.47 -18.59 11.55
N LEU A 183 -11.70 -18.25 10.28
CA LEU A 183 -11.93 -19.26 9.23
C LEU A 183 -10.72 -20.18 9.06
N PHE A 184 -9.51 -19.62 9.07
CA PHE A 184 -8.28 -20.39 8.96
C PHE A 184 -8.10 -21.33 10.16
N SER A 185 -8.34 -20.85 11.38
CA SER A 185 -8.29 -21.65 12.60
C SER A 185 -9.30 -22.81 12.56
N THR A 186 -10.54 -22.51 12.13
CA THR A 186 -11.60 -23.53 11.99
C THR A 186 -11.20 -24.59 10.95
N PHE A 187 -10.62 -24.16 9.83
CA PHE A 187 -10.13 -25.07 8.80
C PHE A 187 -9.01 -25.98 9.32
N GLN A 188 -8.05 -25.43 10.06
CA GLN A 188 -6.98 -26.23 10.69
C GLN A 188 -7.54 -27.28 11.67
N GLN A 189 -8.54 -26.91 12.49
CA GLN A 189 -9.19 -27.85 13.40
C GLN A 189 -9.89 -28.99 12.65
N LEU A 190 -10.55 -28.69 11.55
CA LEU A 190 -11.21 -29.68 10.70
C LEU A 190 -10.19 -30.65 10.07
N VAL A 191 -9.08 -30.13 9.55
CA VAL A 191 -8.00 -30.96 8.98
C VAL A 191 -7.39 -31.86 10.05
N SER A 192 -7.10 -31.33 11.24
CA SER A 192 -6.53 -32.14 12.35
C SER A 192 -7.50 -33.20 12.84
N PHE A 193 -8.80 -32.91 12.93
CA PHE A 193 -9.83 -33.88 13.26
C PHE A 193 -9.85 -35.05 12.26
N ILE A 194 -9.88 -34.75 10.96
CA ILE A 194 -9.85 -35.78 9.90
C ILE A 194 -8.58 -36.63 10.01
N ALA A 195 -7.42 -36.00 10.22
CA ALA A 195 -6.15 -36.72 10.39
C ALA A 195 -6.17 -37.68 11.58
N THR A 196 -6.74 -37.23 12.71
CA THR A 196 -6.90 -38.05 13.91
C THR A 196 -7.80 -39.27 13.64
N VAL A 197 -8.97 -39.06 13.03
CA VAL A 197 -9.90 -40.14 12.66
C VAL A 197 -9.26 -41.16 11.73
N ILE A 198 -8.53 -40.72 10.71
CA ILE A 198 -7.82 -41.62 9.79
C ILE A 198 -6.76 -42.44 10.55
N THR A 199 -6.06 -41.79 11.47
CA THR A 199 -5.03 -42.46 12.29
C THR A 199 -5.64 -43.52 13.21
N GLU A 200 -6.76 -43.20 13.89
CA GLU A 200 -7.48 -44.15 14.73
C GLU A 200 -8.00 -45.35 13.95
N ILE A 201 -8.62 -45.15 12.79
CA ILE A 201 -9.09 -46.22 11.92
C ILE A 201 -7.93 -47.15 11.49
N ARG A 202 -6.75 -46.57 11.22
CA ARG A 202 -5.57 -47.34 10.80
C ARG A 202 -4.98 -48.24 11.90
N TYR A 203 -5.15 -47.84 13.15
CA TYR A 203 -4.63 -48.56 14.30
C TYR A 203 -5.70 -49.40 15.05
N MET A 204 -6.95 -49.42 14.55
CA MET A 204 -7.93 -50.37 15.03
C MET A 204 -7.51 -51.80 14.60
N PRO A 205 -7.41 -52.76 15.54
CA PRO A 205 -7.01 -54.14 15.25
C PRO A 205 -8.02 -54.89 14.37
#